data_2468eb1abc9199883973bd7bfa4d3f32
#
_entry.id   2468eb1abc9199883973bd7bfa4d3f32
#
_cell.length_a   1.000
_cell.length_b   1.000
_cell.length_c   1.000
_cell.angle_alpha   90.00
_cell.angle_beta   90.00
_cell.angle_gamma   90.00
#
_symmetry.space_group_name_H-M   'P 1'
#
loop_
_entity.id
_entity.type
_entity.pdbx_description
1 polymer ?
#
loop_
_entity_poly.entity_id
_entity_poly.type
_entity_poly.pdbx_seq_one_letter_code
_entity_poly.pdbx_strand_id
1 'polypeptide(L)'
;LSAWADKGWVPDVLGVDYAGLIAKSPHTEGHEAHDHIWKNLRAISSEFKILLLTASQVNKEGYNSWYLSKVNFTGSKGIWAHANAAIGINMSEFERDSQICRLNYIVLREQEFLGELPSKYVAVAGSPHRGRFHLISRFI
;
A
#
# COMPACT_ATOMS: atom_id res chain seq x y z
N LEU A 1 -10.53 -18.27 2.13
CA LEU A 1 -11.72 -17.61 1.57
C LEU A 1 -12.69 -18.62 0.98
N SER A 2 -12.21 -19.57 0.16
CA SER A 2 -13.07 -20.57 -0.52
C SER A 2 -14.02 -21.28 0.46
N ALA A 3 -13.51 -21.76 1.60
CA ALA A 3 -14.36 -22.45 2.60
C ALA A 3 -15.45 -21.56 3.23
N TRP A 4 -15.31 -20.24 3.18
CA TRP A 4 -16.35 -19.30 3.59
C TRP A 4 -17.29 -18.99 2.44
N ALA A 5 -16.78 -18.85 1.24
CA ALA A 5 -17.59 -18.64 0.03
C ALA A 5 -18.53 -19.81 -0.21
N ASP A 6 -18.07 -21.05 0.03
CA ASP A 6 -18.90 -22.29 -0.04
C ASP A 6 -20.07 -22.27 0.96
N LYS A 7 -19.94 -21.48 2.04
CA LYS A 7 -20.99 -21.23 3.03
C LYS A 7 -21.84 -19.99 2.73
N GLY A 8 -21.63 -19.38 1.58
CA GLY A 8 -22.39 -18.19 1.13
C GLY A 8 -21.90 -16.87 1.73
N TRP A 9 -20.66 -16.81 2.31
CA TRP A 9 -20.10 -15.58 2.86
C TRP A 9 -18.80 -15.19 2.16
N VAL A 10 -18.76 -13.97 1.65
CA VAL A 10 -17.57 -13.35 1.04
C VAL A 10 -17.43 -11.93 1.62
N PRO A 11 -16.27 -11.52 2.12
CA PRO A 11 -16.08 -10.16 2.61
C PRO A 11 -16.02 -9.16 1.44
N ASP A 12 -16.45 -7.92 1.67
CA ASP A 12 -16.26 -6.83 0.72
C ASP A 12 -14.80 -6.33 0.71
N VAL A 13 -14.13 -6.41 1.87
CA VAL A 13 -12.74 -5.94 2.08
C VAL A 13 -11.94 -7.01 2.80
N LEU A 14 -10.74 -7.29 2.29
CA LEU A 14 -9.73 -8.12 2.93
C LEU A 14 -8.50 -7.31 3.23
N GLY A 15 -8.17 -7.13 4.51
CA GLY A 15 -6.92 -6.55 4.98
C GLY A 15 -5.85 -7.62 5.21
N VAL A 16 -4.64 -7.41 4.70
CA VAL A 16 -3.48 -8.27 4.92
C VAL A 16 -2.33 -7.43 5.47
N ASP A 17 -1.98 -7.61 6.72
CA ASP A 17 -0.90 -6.88 7.39
C ASP A 17 0.29 -7.80 7.65
N TYR A 18 1.31 -7.74 6.82
CA TYR A 18 1.42 -7.18 5.47
C TYR A 18 1.86 -8.28 4.51
N ALA A 19 1.79 -8.03 3.20
CA ALA A 19 2.06 -9.06 2.18
C ALA A 19 3.42 -9.77 2.35
N GLY A 20 4.45 -9.06 2.83
CA GLY A 20 5.79 -9.62 3.05
C GLY A 20 5.89 -10.68 4.16
N LEU A 21 4.88 -10.80 5.03
CA LEU A 21 4.81 -11.84 6.08
C LEU A 21 4.10 -13.11 5.63
N ILE A 22 3.50 -13.11 4.45
CA ILE A 22 2.87 -14.32 3.91
C ILE A 22 3.94 -15.36 3.64
N ALA A 23 3.67 -16.59 4.09
CA ALA A 23 4.58 -17.72 3.88
C ALA A 23 4.88 -17.91 2.39
N LYS A 24 6.16 -18.01 2.08
CA LYS A 24 6.63 -18.28 0.72
C LYS A 24 6.35 -19.73 0.36
N SER A 25 6.07 -19.99 -0.91
CA SER A 25 6.00 -21.34 -1.42
C SER A 25 7.37 -22.04 -1.25
N PRO A 26 7.43 -23.32 -0.84
CA PRO A 26 8.68 -24.06 -0.67
C PRO A 26 9.57 -24.10 -1.92
N HIS A 27 9.00 -23.84 -3.08
CA HIS A 27 9.67 -23.94 -4.38
C HIS A 27 10.04 -22.60 -5.00
N THR A 28 9.86 -21.48 -4.28
CA THR A 28 10.19 -20.14 -4.79
C THR A 28 11.06 -19.37 -3.82
N GLU A 29 12.15 -18.79 -4.32
CA GLU A 29 13.12 -18.02 -3.52
C GLU A 29 13.25 -16.58 -4.01
N GLY A 30 13.69 -15.69 -3.12
CA GLY A 30 14.06 -14.32 -3.46
C GLY A 30 12.93 -13.48 -4.04
N HIS A 31 13.20 -12.81 -5.14
CA HIS A 31 12.28 -11.89 -5.80
C HIS A 31 11.05 -12.58 -6.43
N GLU A 32 11.22 -13.81 -6.91
CA GLU A 32 10.13 -14.58 -7.50
C GLU A 32 9.07 -14.95 -6.45
N ALA A 33 9.49 -15.26 -5.24
CA ALA A 33 8.56 -15.54 -4.15
C ALA A 33 7.69 -14.33 -3.81
N HIS A 34 8.27 -13.13 -3.81
CA HIS A 34 7.51 -11.91 -3.59
C HIS A 34 6.51 -11.64 -4.72
N ASP A 35 6.94 -11.78 -5.98
CA ASP A 35 6.06 -11.57 -7.13
C ASP A 35 4.87 -12.55 -7.11
N HIS A 36 5.14 -13.82 -6.76
CA HIS A 36 4.12 -14.85 -6.63
C HIS A 36 3.08 -14.51 -5.55
N ILE A 37 3.50 -13.99 -4.39
CA ILE A 37 2.58 -13.54 -3.34
C ILE A 37 1.64 -12.44 -3.85
N TRP A 38 2.18 -11.40 -4.50
CA TRP A 38 1.38 -10.30 -5.02
C TRP A 38 0.43 -10.73 -6.14
N LYS A 39 0.88 -11.65 -6.99
CA LYS A 39 0.05 -12.26 -8.03
C LYS A 39 -1.12 -13.03 -7.44
N ASN A 40 -0.89 -13.80 -6.38
CA ASN A 40 -1.93 -14.55 -5.68
C ASN A 40 -2.93 -13.63 -4.97
N LEU A 41 -2.45 -12.57 -4.31
CA LEU A 41 -3.32 -11.58 -3.69
C LEU A 41 -4.23 -10.91 -4.73
N ARG A 42 -3.69 -10.56 -5.89
CA ARG A 42 -4.49 -10.02 -7.01
C ARG A 42 -5.49 -11.04 -7.53
N ALA A 43 -5.10 -12.31 -7.68
CA ALA A 43 -6.01 -13.37 -8.11
C ALA A 43 -7.20 -13.52 -7.15
N ILE A 44 -6.93 -13.55 -5.84
CA ILE A 44 -7.96 -13.60 -4.80
C ILE A 44 -8.91 -12.40 -4.90
N SER A 45 -8.37 -11.18 -5.02
CA SER A 45 -9.19 -9.97 -5.19
C SER A 45 -10.11 -10.06 -6.41
N SER A 46 -9.59 -10.56 -7.53
CA SER A 46 -10.35 -10.68 -8.77
C SER A 46 -11.38 -11.79 -8.74
N GLU A 47 -11.04 -12.96 -8.17
CA GLU A 47 -11.90 -14.14 -8.07
C GLU A 47 -13.12 -13.86 -7.20
N PHE A 48 -12.89 -13.30 -6.01
CA PHE A 48 -13.95 -13.00 -5.05
C PHE A 48 -14.58 -11.63 -5.21
N LYS A 49 -14.08 -10.80 -6.14
CA LYS A 49 -14.52 -9.40 -6.39
C LYS A 49 -14.49 -8.54 -5.14
N ILE A 50 -13.42 -8.67 -4.35
CA ILE A 50 -13.22 -7.97 -3.08
C ILE A 50 -12.17 -6.88 -3.20
N LEU A 51 -12.27 -5.83 -2.37
CA LEU A 51 -11.19 -4.89 -2.17
C LEU A 51 -10.12 -5.53 -1.28
N LEU A 52 -8.90 -5.70 -1.80
CA LEU A 52 -7.77 -6.19 -1.03
C LEU A 52 -6.84 -5.03 -0.67
N LEU A 53 -6.59 -4.85 0.61
CA LEU A 53 -5.68 -3.85 1.17
C LEU A 53 -4.49 -4.54 1.82
N THR A 54 -3.29 -4.09 1.49
CA THR A 54 -2.07 -4.57 2.14
C THR A 54 -1.03 -3.45 2.25
N ALA A 55 0.01 -3.67 3.04
CA ALA A 55 1.13 -2.76 3.19
C ALA A 55 2.43 -3.36 2.63
N SER A 56 3.41 -2.51 2.41
CA SER A 56 4.78 -2.89 2.08
C SER A 56 5.76 -1.92 2.73
N GLN A 57 6.91 -2.41 3.12
CA GLN A 57 7.96 -1.59 3.71
C GLN A 57 8.76 -0.86 2.63
N VAL A 58 9.30 0.30 2.99
CA VAL A 58 10.24 1.06 2.17
C VAL A 58 11.68 0.65 2.47
N ASN A 59 12.58 0.88 1.51
CA ASN A 59 14.03 0.72 1.69
C ASN A 59 14.61 1.93 2.47
N LYS A 60 15.91 1.88 2.79
CA LYS A 60 16.61 2.96 3.52
C LYS A 60 16.48 4.33 2.85
N GLU A 61 16.50 4.38 1.54
CA GLU A 61 16.37 5.62 0.76
C GLU A 61 14.97 6.23 0.92
N GLY A 62 13.94 5.38 1.02
CA GLY A 62 12.57 5.81 1.25
C GLY A 62 12.36 6.50 2.60
N TYR A 63 13.11 6.13 3.65
CA TYR A 63 12.98 6.77 4.97
C TYR A 63 13.31 8.25 4.96
N ASN A 64 14.24 8.68 4.09
CA ASN A 64 14.69 10.07 4.00
C ASN A 64 14.08 10.82 2.82
N SER A 65 13.23 10.17 2.03
CA SER A 65 12.60 10.78 0.88
C SER A 65 11.49 11.75 1.28
N TRP A 66 11.42 12.89 0.59
CA TRP A 66 10.34 13.84 0.80
C TRP A 66 8.98 13.26 0.38
N TYR A 67 8.96 12.46 -0.66
CA TYR A 67 7.81 11.65 -1.09
C TYR A 67 8.28 10.29 -1.61
N LEU A 68 7.44 9.28 -1.49
CA LEU A 68 7.76 7.93 -1.91
C LEU A 68 7.44 7.71 -3.40
N SER A 69 8.29 6.95 -4.03
CA SER A 69 8.16 6.53 -5.42
C SER A 69 8.39 5.03 -5.56
N LYS A 70 8.20 4.48 -6.75
CA LYS A 70 8.37 3.03 -7.00
C LYS A 70 9.74 2.47 -6.62
N VAL A 71 10.81 3.29 -6.64
CA VAL A 71 12.18 2.87 -6.32
C VAL A 71 12.43 2.74 -4.81
N ASN A 72 11.56 3.33 -3.98
CA ASN A 72 11.70 3.33 -2.53
C ASN A 72 11.16 2.08 -1.84
N PHE A 73 10.73 1.09 -2.59
CA PHE A 73 10.14 -0.14 -2.03
C PHE A 73 11.12 -1.30 -2.05
N THR A 74 11.10 -2.07 -0.97
CA THR A 74 11.80 -3.35 -0.88
C THR A 74 10.98 -4.40 -1.60
N GLY A 75 11.57 -5.03 -2.61
CA GLY A 75 10.93 -6.11 -3.35
C GLY A 75 11.14 -6.04 -4.85
N SER A 76 10.47 -6.91 -5.58
CA SER A 76 10.59 -6.95 -7.03
C SER A 76 9.82 -5.79 -7.68
N LYS A 77 10.32 -5.31 -8.82
CA LYS A 77 9.60 -4.33 -9.65
C LYS A 77 8.23 -4.86 -10.13
N GLY A 78 8.02 -6.17 -10.07
CA GLY A 78 6.78 -6.85 -10.40
C GLY A 78 5.60 -6.49 -9.50
N ILE A 79 5.84 -6.09 -8.25
CA ILE A 79 4.78 -5.68 -7.31
C ILE A 79 3.83 -4.67 -7.94
N TRP A 80 4.37 -3.69 -8.67
CA TRP A 80 3.59 -2.64 -9.31
C TRP A 80 2.72 -3.15 -10.46
N ALA A 81 3.04 -4.34 -11.00
CA ALA A 81 2.21 -4.97 -12.01
C ALA A 81 0.89 -5.51 -11.41
N HIS A 82 0.85 -5.73 -10.12
CA HIS A 82 -0.30 -6.34 -9.44
C HIS A 82 -1.13 -5.34 -8.62
N ALA A 83 -0.61 -4.16 -8.29
CA ALA A 83 -1.34 -3.13 -7.56
C ALA A 83 -2.16 -2.24 -8.49
N ASN A 84 -3.42 -1.97 -8.16
CA ASN A 84 -4.26 -0.97 -8.85
C ASN A 84 -3.99 0.44 -8.33
N ALA A 85 -3.77 0.57 -7.02
CA ALA A 85 -3.39 1.81 -6.38
C ALA A 85 -2.32 1.57 -5.32
N ALA A 86 -1.43 2.53 -5.12
CA ALA A 86 -0.48 2.55 -4.03
C ALA A 86 -0.29 3.97 -3.52
N ILE A 87 -0.38 4.13 -2.21
CA ILE A 87 -0.22 5.39 -1.50
C ILE A 87 1.01 5.28 -0.62
N GLY A 88 1.93 6.21 -0.79
CA GLY A 88 3.08 6.38 0.09
C GLY A 88 2.67 7.13 1.35
N ILE A 89 3.08 6.62 2.51
CA ILE A 89 2.94 7.28 3.80
C ILE A 89 4.35 7.61 4.26
N ASN A 90 4.65 8.88 4.42
CA ASN A 90 5.99 9.35 4.79
C ASN A 90 5.93 10.43 5.86
N MET A 91 6.96 10.50 6.69
CA MET A 91 7.14 11.53 7.70
C MET A 91 8.61 11.67 8.08
N SER A 92 9.08 12.89 8.28
CA SER A 92 10.35 13.20 8.93
C SER A 92 10.24 13.04 10.46
N GLU A 93 11.37 13.13 11.18
CA GLU A 93 11.34 13.14 12.65
C GLU A 93 10.51 14.31 13.19
N PHE A 94 10.70 15.50 12.64
CA PHE A 94 9.93 16.70 13.03
C PHE A 94 8.42 16.52 12.79
N GLU A 95 8.05 15.94 11.65
CA GLU A 95 6.64 15.67 11.35
C GLU A 95 6.05 14.60 12.26
N ARG A 96 6.84 13.60 12.66
CA ARG A 96 6.43 12.58 13.62
C ARG A 96 6.13 13.20 14.98
N ASP A 97 7.01 14.07 15.48
CA ASP A 97 6.82 14.78 16.74
C ASP A 97 5.61 15.71 16.68
N SER A 98 5.36 16.31 15.52
CA SER A 98 4.20 17.15 15.25
C SER A 98 2.93 16.37 14.89
N GLN A 99 3.00 15.03 14.86
CA GLN A 99 1.89 14.14 14.48
C GLN A 99 1.33 14.42 13.07
N ILE A 100 2.22 14.77 12.16
CA ILE A 100 1.91 15.03 10.74
C ILE A 100 2.50 13.92 9.91
N CYS A 101 1.78 13.44 8.90
CA CYS A 101 2.34 12.60 7.86
C CYS A 101 1.96 13.13 6.47
N ARG A 102 2.74 12.74 5.49
CA ARG A 102 2.49 13.07 4.08
C ARG A 102 2.01 11.83 3.36
N LEU A 103 0.97 12.01 2.57
CA LEU A 103 0.43 10.98 1.68
C LEU A 103 0.69 11.40 0.24
N ASN A 104 1.25 10.50 -0.56
CA ASN A 104 1.39 10.75 -1.99
C ASN A 104 1.02 9.50 -2.80
N TYR A 105 0.57 9.68 -4.02
CA TYR A 105 0.38 8.50 -4.87
C TYR A 105 1.71 8.00 -5.42
N ILE A 106 1.78 6.66 -5.56
CA ILE A 106 2.89 5.95 -6.18
C ILE A 106 2.41 5.26 -7.46
N VAL A 107 1.26 4.63 -7.37
CA VAL A 107 0.56 4.01 -8.50
C VAL A 107 -0.92 4.37 -8.39
N LEU A 108 -1.51 4.70 -9.51
CA LEU A 108 -2.95 4.81 -9.68
C LEU A 108 -3.26 4.38 -11.12
N ARG A 109 -3.86 3.20 -11.27
CA ARG A 109 -4.28 2.67 -12.56
C ARG A 109 -5.70 3.11 -12.86
N GLU A 110 -6.06 3.10 -14.11
CA GLU A 110 -7.42 3.37 -14.57
C GLU A 110 -7.91 4.80 -14.24
N GLN A 111 -6.99 5.71 -13.92
CA GLN A 111 -7.33 7.11 -13.81
C GLN A 111 -6.97 7.83 -15.11
N GLU A 112 -7.96 8.41 -15.77
CA GLU A 112 -7.73 9.46 -16.75
C GLU A 112 -7.23 10.69 -15.98
N PHE A 113 -5.98 11.03 -16.18
CA PHE A 113 -5.39 12.23 -15.59
C PHE A 113 -5.97 13.46 -16.29
N LEU A 114 -6.88 14.12 -15.65
CA LEU A 114 -7.40 15.43 -16.08
C LEU A 114 -6.45 16.54 -15.61
N GLY A 115 -5.24 16.59 -16.18
CA GLY A 115 -4.26 17.65 -15.94
C GLY A 115 -3.24 17.36 -14.84
N GLU A 116 -2.30 18.30 -14.65
CA GLU A 116 -1.31 18.24 -13.58
C GLU A 116 -1.98 18.54 -12.23
N LEU A 117 -1.79 17.65 -11.25
CA LEU A 117 -2.22 17.93 -9.89
C LEU A 117 -1.37 19.08 -9.31
N PRO A 118 -1.99 20.04 -8.62
CA PRO A 118 -1.29 21.21 -8.08
C PRO A 118 -0.28 20.87 -6.98
N SER A 119 -0.37 19.66 -6.41
CA SER A 119 0.52 19.20 -5.36
C SER A 119 0.80 17.71 -5.47
N LYS A 120 2.03 17.32 -5.10
CA LYS A 120 2.47 15.92 -5.15
C LYS A 120 2.05 15.11 -3.93
N TYR A 121 1.58 15.75 -2.87
CA TYR A 121 1.21 15.08 -1.62
C TYR A 121 0.17 15.88 -0.82
N VAL A 122 -0.44 15.17 0.12
CA VAL A 122 -1.35 15.73 1.11
C VAL A 122 -0.69 15.58 2.47
N ALA A 123 -0.58 16.66 3.24
CA ALA A 123 -0.21 16.58 4.64
C ALA A 123 -1.46 16.26 5.48
N VAL A 124 -1.33 15.30 6.37
CA VAL A 124 -2.38 14.84 7.26
C VAL A 124 -1.89 14.98 8.70
N ALA A 125 -2.58 15.79 9.49
CA ALA A 125 -2.36 15.85 10.93
C ALA A 125 -3.33 14.90 11.63
N GLY A 126 -2.81 14.13 12.57
CA GLY A 126 -3.55 13.11 13.29
C GLY A 126 -3.23 13.11 14.78
N SER A 127 -3.70 12.12 15.48
CA SER A 127 -3.36 11.82 16.86
C SER A 127 -3.15 10.31 17.02
N PRO A 128 -2.02 9.79 16.51
CA PRO A 128 -1.75 8.35 16.45
C PRO A 128 -1.82 7.67 17.84
N HIS A 129 -1.38 8.37 18.90
CA HIS A 129 -1.45 7.86 20.27
C HIS A 129 -2.89 7.65 20.78
N ARG A 130 -3.88 8.26 20.12
CA ARG A 130 -5.32 8.04 20.37
C ARG A 130 -5.98 7.15 19.31
N GLY A 131 -5.19 6.50 18.45
CA GLY A 131 -5.69 5.72 17.31
C GLY A 131 -6.37 6.57 16.23
N ARG A 132 -6.21 7.89 16.26
CA ARG A 132 -6.78 8.80 15.25
C ARG A 132 -5.71 9.21 14.26
N PHE A 133 -5.73 8.61 13.09
CA PHE A 133 -4.78 8.89 12.04
C PHE A 133 -5.03 10.23 11.34
N HIS A 134 -6.28 10.67 11.26
CA HIS A 134 -6.67 11.88 10.56
C HIS A 134 -7.55 12.77 11.44
N LEU A 135 -7.15 14.03 11.63
CA LEU A 135 -7.93 15.11 12.22
C LEU A 135 -8.19 16.20 11.18
N ILE A 136 -7.15 16.57 10.43
CA ILE A 136 -7.19 17.59 9.40
C ILE A 136 -6.22 17.26 8.27
N SER A 137 -6.50 17.68 7.05
CA SER A 137 -5.61 17.51 5.91
C SER A 137 -5.47 18.82 5.11
N ARG A 138 -4.33 18.98 4.45
CA ARG A 138 -4.05 20.10 3.56
C ARG A 138 -3.24 19.61 2.36
N PHE A 139 -3.61 20.06 1.17
CA PHE A 139 -2.76 19.93 -0.02
C PHE A 139 -1.57 20.89 0.11
N ILE A 140 -0.38 20.41 -0.18
CA ILE A 140 0.88 21.16 -0.12
C ILE A 140 1.64 21.00 -1.43
#